data_896bcfa0fef41b0ac30fceea233862a1
#
_entry.id   896bcfa0fef41b0ac30fceea233862a1
#
_cell.length_a   1.000
_cell.length_b   1.000
_cell.length_c   1.000
_cell.angle_alpha   90.00
_cell.angle_beta   90.00
_cell.angle_gamma   90.00
#
_symmetry.space_group_name_H-M   'P 1'
#
loop_
_entity.id
_entity.type
_entity.pdbx_description
1 polymer ?
#
loop_
_entity_poly.entity_id
_entity_poly.type
_entity_poly.pdbx_seq_one_letter_code
_entity_poly.pdbx_strand_id
1 'polypeptide(L)'
;AVELAVKKPLPEFADEALFAPLGIKKTDWRWTFKPERSERNEFSQIYLRPRDMLKLGMLIQQRGVWQGKQVLSREWLSAMTEKQSVVDGADYGLGIWHRWFRVKSAPGERVNTIMLSGNGVQKVFLVPSLDLIVVFTGGAFNVNSPVNQMMADVILPALLTSH
;
A
#
# COMPACT_ATOMS: atom_id res chain seq x y z
N ALA A 1 15.53 12.35 10.01
CA ALA A 1 16.43 11.20 10.11
C ALA A 1 16.92 10.74 8.73
N VAL A 2 16.02 10.37 7.76
CA VAL A 2 16.42 9.84 6.45
C VAL A 2 17.28 10.84 5.67
N GLU A 3 16.85 12.09 5.53
CA GLU A 3 17.60 13.13 4.79
C GLU A 3 19.03 13.34 5.32
N LEU A 4 19.18 13.26 6.64
CA LEU A 4 20.52 13.34 7.27
C LEU A 4 21.39 12.13 6.91
N ALA A 5 20.79 10.95 6.85
CA ALA A 5 21.52 9.72 6.52
C ALA A 5 21.94 9.68 5.05
N VAL A 6 21.06 10.08 4.13
CA VAL A 6 21.31 10.05 2.69
C VAL A 6 21.92 11.34 2.15
N LYS A 7 22.02 12.39 2.98
CA LYS A 7 22.57 13.73 2.65
C LYS A 7 21.91 14.38 1.42
N LYS A 8 20.60 14.17 1.25
CA LYS A 8 19.79 14.77 0.19
C LYS A 8 18.33 14.90 0.60
N PRO A 9 17.54 15.79 -0.04
CA PRO A 9 16.11 15.93 0.23
C PRO A 9 15.36 14.61 0.03
N LEU A 10 14.41 14.30 0.92
CA LEU A 10 13.65 13.06 0.89
C LEU A 10 12.91 12.82 -0.43
N PRO A 11 12.29 13.82 -1.09
CA PRO A 11 11.67 13.60 -2.39
C PRO A 11 12.66 13.23 -3.49
N GLU A 12 13.86 13.78 -3.46
CA GLU A 12 14.91 13.46 -4.42
C GLU A 12 15.42 12.03 -4.21
N PHE A 13 15.67 11.66 -2.97
CA PHE A 13 16.03 10.29 -2.63
C PHE A 13 14.93 9.29 -3.02
N ALA A 14 13.65 9.60 -2.75
CA ALA A 14 12.54 8.73 -3.11
C ALA A 14 12.39 8.58 -4.62
N ASP A 15 12.62 9.64 -5.38
CA ASP A 15 12.63 9.58 -6.85
C ASP A 15 13.70 8.62 -7.35
N GLU A 16 14.94 8.82 -6.95
CA GLU A 16 16.07 8.02 -7.40
C GLU A 16 16.02 6.55 -6.95
N ALA A 17 15.66 6.32 -5.67
CA ALA A 17 15.73 5.00 -5.08
C ALA A 17 14.49 4.14 -5.35
N LEU A 18 13.33 4.75 -5.62
CA LEU A 18 12.08 4.03 -5.72
C LEU A 18 11.28 4.37 -6.99
N PHE A 19 10.95 5.66 -7.21
CA PHE A 19 9.99 6.00 -8.26
C PHE A 19 10.56 5.87 -9.67
N ALA A 20 11.74 6.41 -9.92
CA ALA A 20 12.40 6.31 -11.23
C ALA A 20 12.68 4.85 -11.63
N PRO A 21 13.20 3.96 -10.76
CA PRO A 21 13.32 2.54 -11.05
C PRO A 21 12.01 1.86 -11.44
N LEU A 22 10.87 2.30 -10.86
CA LEU A 22 9.52 1.80 -11.21
C LEU A 22 8.94 2.45 -12.48
N GLY A 23 9.69 3.33 -13.14
CA GLY A 23 9.21 4.09 -14.29
C GLY A 23 8.07 5.05 -13.93
N ILE A 24 8.07 5.59 -12.71
CA ILE A 24 7.17 6.66 -12.26
C ILE A 24 7.90 7.97 -12.53
N LYS A 25 7.39 8.77 -13.46
CA LYS A 25 8.04 10.03 -13.84
C LYS A 25 7.87 11.07 -12.72
N LYS A 26 8.88 11.91 -12.54
CA LYS A 26 8.87 12.99 -11.55
C LYS A 26 7.69 13.97 -11.70
N THR A 27 7.12 14.08 -12.89
CA THR A 27 5.92 14.88 -13.17
C THR A 27 4.62 14.21 -12.74
N ASP A 28 4.65 12.91 -12.44
CA ASP A 28 3.47 12.09 -12.21
C ASP A 28 3.15 11.87 -10.73
N TRP A 29 4.01 12.39 -9.86
CA TRP A 29 3.83 12.32 -8.42
C TRP A 29 4.21 13.66 -7.75
N ARG A 30 3.70 13.85 -6.55
CA ARG A 30 3.99 15.04 -5.76
C ARG A 30 4.03 14.67 -4.27
N TRP A 31 5.01 15.22 -3.56
CA TRP A 31 5.08 15.15 -2.12
C TRP A 31 4.90 16.55 -1.54
N THR A 32 3.91 16.72 -0.66
CA THR A 32 3.69 17.98 0.05
C THR A 32 4.19 17.83 1.48
N PHE A 33 5.10 18.71 1.86
CA PHE A 33 5.54 18.86 3.23
C PHE A 33 4.84 20.08 3.82
N LYS A 34 4.33 19.94 5.03
CA LYS A 34 3.78 21.07 5.75
C LYS A 34 4.81 21.59 6.74
N PRO A 35 4.89 22.92 6.97
CA PRO A 35 5.76 23.50 7.98
C PRO A 35 5.43 22.90 9.36
N GLU A 36 6.42 22.69 10.19
CA GLU A 36 6.35 22.03 11.51
C GLU A 36 5.40 22.72 12.52
N ARG A 37 4.79 23.84 12.18
CA ARG A 37 3.91 24.64 13.04
C ARG A 37 2.58 25.01 12.38
N SER A 38 1.98 24.11 11.63
CA SER A 38 0.59 24.32 11.22
C SER A 38 -0.32 23.98 12.38
N GLU A 39 -1.11 24.94 12.85
CA GLU A 39 -2.12 24.76 13.91
C GLU A 39 -3.20 23.71 13.55
N ARG A 40 -3.19 23.20 12.34
CA ARG A 40 -4.19 22.25 11.80
C ARG A 40 -3.66 20.85 11.60
N ASN A 41 -2.86 20.27 12.43
CA ASN A 41 -2.45 18.84 12.35
C ASN A 41 -2.41 18.26 10.90
N GLU A 42 -1.88 19.02 9.97
CA GLU A 42 -1.85 18.65 8.56
C GLU A 42 -0.59 17.79 8.30
N PHE A 43 -0.80 16.57 7.87
CA PHE A 43 0.27 15.61 7.59
C PHE A 43 0.92 15.88 6.23
N SER A 44 2.20 15.53 6.10
CA SER A 44 2.84 15.41 4.80
C SER A 44 2.14 14.34 3.98
N GLN A 45 1.83 14.64 2.72
CA GLN A 45 1.07 13.74 1.84
C GLN A 45 1.84 13.48 0.55
N ILE A 46 1.79 12.24 0.10
CA ILE A 46 2.25 11.83 -1.22
C ILE A 46 1.05 11.61 -2.13
N TYR A 47 1.14 12.14 -3.34
CA TYR A 47 0.13 11.99 -4.38
C TYR A 47 0.71 11.12 -5.49
N LEU A 48 0.04 10.02 -5.77
CA LEU A 48 0.39 9.07 -6.82
C LEU A 48 -0.83 8.78 -7.69
N ARG A 49 -0.60 8.48 -8.95
CA ARG A 49 -1.67 7.98 -9.80
C ARG A 49 -2.03 6.54 -9.40
N PRO A 50 -3.29 6.09 -9.61
CA PRO A 50 -3.69 4.72 -9.27
C PRO A 50 -2.79 3.64 -9.89
N ARG A 51 -2.34 3.84 -11.14
CA ARG A 51 -1.41 2.92 -11.80
C ARG A 51 -0.02 2.88 -11.16
N ASP A 52 0.42 3.97 -10.57
CA ASP A 52 1.71 4.03 -9.88
C ASP A 52 1.60 3.41 -8.47
N MET A 53 0.44 3.54 -7.81
CA MET A 53 0.14 2.76 -6.61
C MET A 53 0.13 1.25 -6.90
N LEU A 54 -0.40 0.83 -8.05
CA LEU A 54 -0.35 -0.57 -8.48
C LEU A 54 1.11 -1.07 -8.62
N LYS A 55 2.01 -0.27 -9.19
CA LYS A 55 3.44 -0.64 -9.30
C LYS A 55 4.09 -0.87 -7.94
N LEU A 56 3.74 -0.08 -6.92
CA LEU A 56 4.20 -0.32 -5.55
C LEU A 56 3.67 -1.66 -5.00
N GLY A 57 2.41 -1.96 -5.24
CA GLY A 57 1.84 -3.27 -4.90
C GLY A 57 2.56 -4.42 -5.61
N MET A 58 2.80 -4.30 -6.91
CA MET A 58 3.54 -5.30 -7.70
C MET A 58 4.97 -5.48 -7.19
N LEU A 59 5.66 -4.40 -6.82
CA LEU A 59 7.01 -4.47 -6.25
C LEU A 59 7.02 -5.30 -4.95
N ILE A 60 6.03 -5.11 -4.07
CA ILE A 60 5.90 -5.89 -2.84
C ILE A 60 5.61 -7.36 -3.18
N GLN A 61 4.66 -7.64 -4.07
CA GLN A 61 4.29 -8.98 -4.48
C GLN A 61 5.46 -9.73 -5.13
N GLN A 62 6.28 -9.04 -5.91
CA GLN A 62 7.48 -9.57 -6.57
C GLN A 62 8.73 -9.57 -5.65
N ARG A 63 8.53 -9.45 -4.33
CA ARG A 63 9.61 -9.48 -3.33
C ARG A 63 10.73 -8.48 -3.63
N GLY A 64 10.35 -7.26 -4.02
CA GLY A 64 11.27 -6.16 -4.28
C GLY A 64 11.96 -6.18 -5.64
N VAL A 65 11.63 -7.12 -6.50
CA VAL A 65 12.16 -7.20 -7.86
C VAL A 65 11.25 -6.43 -8.82
N TRP A 66 11.83 -5.60 -9.65
CA TRP A 66 11.14 -4.90 -10.73
C TRP A 66 11.93 -5.02 -12.02
N GLN A 67 11.30 -5.56 -13.06
CA GLN A 67 11.94 -5.79 -14.38
C GLN A 67 13.32 -6.48 -14.28
N GLY A 68 13.42 -7.50 -13.42
CA GLY A 68 14.63 -8.27 -13.19
C GLY A 68 15.69 -7.62 -12.27
N LYS A 69 15.44 -6.42 -11.75
CA LYS A 69 16.33 -5.72 -10.82
C LYS A 69 15.76 -5.70 -9.40
N GLN A 70 16.61 -5.97 -8.41
CA GLN A 70 16.24 -5.81 -7.00
C GLN A 70 16.21 -4.30 -6.66
N VAL A 71 15.02 -3.75 -6.42
CA VAL A 71 14.78 -2.34 -6.02
C VAL A 71 14.71 -2.21 -4.50
N LEU A 72 14.02 -3.14 -3.84
CA LEU A 72 13.97 -3.25 -2.37
C LEU A 72 14.53 -4.61 -1.95
N SER A 73 15.31 -4.65 -0.87
CA SER A 73 15.85 -5.93 -0.41
C SER A 73 14.74 -6.86 0.09
N ARG A 74 14.94 -8.16 -0.04
CA ARG A 74 13.98 -9.18 0.41
C ARG A 74 13.83 -9.16 1.93
N GLU A 75 14.94 -8.93 2.63
CA GLU A 75 15.00 -8.84 4.08
C GLU A 75 14.17 -7.66 4.58
N TRP A 76 14.28 -6.51 3.92
CA TRP A 76 13.48 -5.34 4.25
C TRP A 76 11.99 -5.59 4.03
N LEU A 77 11.62 -6.20 2.90
CA LEU A 77 10.23 -6.53 2.62
C LEU A 77 9.67 -7.55 3.58
N SER A 78 10.44 -8.56 3.97
CA SER A 78 10.05 -9.50 5.02
C SER A 78 9.75 -8.76 6.33
N ALA A 79 10.70 -7.94 6.80
CA ALA A 79 10.52 -7.15 8.01
C ALA A 79 9.32 -6.19 7.92
N MET A 80 9.08 -5.59 6.75
CA MET A 80 7.99 -4.65 6.52
C MET A 80 6.62 -5.34 6.54
N THR A 81 6.54 -6.56 6.01
CA THR A 81 5.29 -7.32 5.92
C THR A 81 5.04 -8.25 7.10
N GLU A 82 6.03 -8.49 7.97
CA GLU A 82 5.82 -9.23 9.21
C GLU A 82 4.96 -8.42 10.19
N LYS A 83 4.17 -9.15 10.99
CA LYS A 83 3.43 -8.56 12.10
C LYS A 83 4.40 -8.02 13.15
N GLN A 84 4.39 -6.73 13.37
CA GLN A 84 5.17 -6.05 14.41
C GLN A 84 4.31 -5.67 15.62
N SER A 85 3.03 -5.39 15.41
CA SER A 85 2.13 -4.90 16.44
C SER A 85 0.66 -5.17 16.08
N VAL A 86 -0.23 -4.82 16.99
CA VAL A 86 -1.68 -4.78 16.74
C VAL A 86 -2.15 -3.34 16.89
N VAL A 87 -2.80 -2.81 15.88
CA VAL A 87 -3.38 -1.46 15.87
C VAL A 87 -4.86 -1.58 15.54
N ASP A 88 -5.73 -1.03 16.37
CA ASP A 88 -7.21 -1.11 16.23
C ASP A 88 -7.73 -2.53 15.97
N GLY A 89 -7.12 -3.53 16.63
CA GLY A 89 -7.49 -4.94 16.48
C GLY A 89 -7.03 -5.61 15.19
N ALA A 90 -6.27 -4.93 14.34
CA ALA A 90 -5.67 -5.48 13.14
C ALA A 90 -4.15 -5.66 13.30
N ASP A 91 -3.61 -6.70 12.69
CA ASP A 91 -2.16 -6.92 12.64
C ASP A 91 -1.50 -5.87 11.74
N TYR A 92 -0.39 -5.30 12.23
CA TYR A 92 0.31 -4.21 11.57
C TYR A 92 1.82 -4.46 11.52
N GLY A 93 2.40 -4.27 10.35
CA GLY A 93 3.83 -4.31 10.12
C GLY A 93 4.44 -2.90 10.05
N LEU A 94 5.49 -2.71 9.27
CA LEU A 94 6.10 -1.40 9.05
C LEU A 94 5.39 -0.65 7.91
N GLY A 95 4.27 0.01 8.24
CA GLY A 95 3.43 0.70 7.23
C GLY A 95 2.44 -0.22 6.49
N ILE A 96 2.36 -1.48 6.87
CA ILE A 96 1.54 -2.51 6.22
C ILE A 96 0.48 -3.00 7.20
N TRP A 97 -0.75 -3.07 6.73
CA TRP A 97 -1.86 -3.67 7.45
C TRP A 97 -2.08 -5.09 6.97
N HIS A 98 -2.39 -6.01 7.89
CA HIS A 98 -2.88 -7.35 7.57
C HIS A 98 -4.37 -7.40 7.81
N ARG A 99 -5.11 -7.95 6.85
CA ARG A 99 -6.55 -8.07 6.96
C ARG A 99 -7.03 -9.43 6.47
N TRP A 100 -7.87 -10.04 7.27
CA TRP A 100 -8.54 -11.28 6.93
C TRP A 100 -9.96 -10.97 6.47
N PHE A 101 -10.31 -11.40 5.28
CA PHE A 101 -11.67 -11.33 4.78
C PHE A 101 -12.35 -12.69 4.93
N ARG A 102 -13.58 -12.69 5.46
CA ARG A 102 -14.49 -13.81 5.35
C ARG A 102 -15.28 -13.65 4.06
N VAL A 103 -15.29 -14.69 3.23
CA VAL A 103 -15.95 -14.66 1.93
C VAL A 103 -17.32 -15.30 2.05
N LYS A 104 -18.37 -14.57 1.72
CA LYS A 104 -19.76 -15.04 1.89
C LYS A 104 -20.08 -16.26 1.02
N SER A 105 -19.54 -16.34 -0.19
CA SER A 105 -19.72 -17.47 -1.10
C SER A 105 -18.99 -18.73 -0.70
N ALA A 106 -18.05 -18.65 0.24
CA ALA A 106 -17.28 -19.79 0.76
C ALA A 106 -17.26 -19.73 2.29
N PRO A 107 -18.35 -20.15 2.98
CA PRO A 107 -18.44 -20.11 4.43
C PRO A 107 -17.30 -20.92 5.08
N GLY A 108 -16.53 -20.27 5.96
CA GLY A 108 -15.36 -20.86 6.61
C GLY A 108 -14.03 -20.48 5.97
N GLU A 109 -14.01 -20.04 4.72
CA GLU A 109 -12.80 -19.54 4.09
C GLU A 109 -12.44 -18.13 4.59
N ARG A 110 -11.15 -17.98 4.85
CA ARG A 110 -10.55 -16.68 5.17
C ARG A 110 -9.44 -16.37 4.18
N VAL A 111 -9.56 -15.22 3.54
CA VAL A 111 -8.54 -14.73 2.63
C VAL A 111 -7.68 -13.71 3.33
N ASN A 112 -6.39 -13.99 3.45
CA ASN A 112 -5.42 -13.04 3.98
C ASN A 112 -5.04 -12.00 2.92
N THR A 113 -5.00 -10.74 3.33
CA THR A 113 -4.55 -9.64 2.49
C THR A 113 -3.52 -8.79 3.21
N ILE A 114 -2.59 -8.28 2.44
CA ILE A 114 -1.66 -7.23 2.84
C ILE A 114 -2.18 -5.93 2.27
N MET A 115 -2.21 -4.86 3.05
CA MET A 115 -2.83 -3.61 2.63
C MET A 115 -1.95 -2.41 2.93
N LEU A 116 -1.68 -1.61 1.90
CA LEU A 116 -1.27 -0.22 2.05
C LEU A 116 -2.53 0.63 2.19
N SER A 117 -2.57 1.52 3.17
CA SER A 117 -3.77 2.32 3.46
C SER A 117 -3.43 3.77 3.71
N GLY A 118 -4.04 4.66 2.94
CA GLY A 118 -4.04 6.10 3.14
C GLY A 118 -5.43 6.65 3.42
N ASN A 119 -5.51 7.85 3.98
CA ASN A 119 -6.77 8.54 4.22
C ASN A 119 -7.48 8.88 2.90
N GLY A 120 -8.81 8.99 2.92
CA GLY A 120 -9.61 9.29 1.75
C GLY A 120 -9.82 8.10 0.81
N VAL A 121 -9.64 6.85 1.31
CA VAL A 121 -9.83 5.61 0.52
C VAL A 121 -8.69 5.36 -0.49
N GLN A 122 -7.47 5.72 -0.13
CA GLN A 122 -6.30 5.32 -0.90
C GLN A 122 -5.84 3.95 -0.41
N LYS A 123 -6.16 2.88 -1.13
CA LYS A 123 -5.83 1.51 -0.68
C LYS A 123 -5.23 0.67 -1.81
N VAL A 124 -4.21 -0.11 -1.45
CA VAL A 124 -3.67 -1.18 -2.29
C VAL A 124 -3.80 -2.47 -1.50
N PHE A 125 -4.67 -3.36 -1.95
CA PHE A 125 -4.78 -4.71 -1.40
C PHE A 125 -3.95 -5.67 -2.23
N LEU A 126 -3.10 -6.44 -1.57
CA LEU A 126 -2.40 -7.58 -2.16
C LEU A 126 -3.06 -8.85 -1.59
N VAL A 127 -3.46 -9.73 -2.45
CA VAL A 127 -4.06 -11.03 -2.11
C VAL A 127 -3.15 -12.14 -2.63
N PRO A 128 -2.13 -12.56 -1.85
CA PRO A 128 -1.11 -13.47 -2.35
C PRO A 128 -1.65 -14.82 -2.84
N SER A 129 -2.69 -15.34 -2.18
CA SER A 129 -3.32 -16.63 -2.55
C SER A 129 -4.01 -16.60 -3.92
N LEU A 130 -4.33 -15.43 -4.46
CA LEU A 130 -5.02 -15.25 -5.73
C LEU A 130 -4.15 -14.52 -6.78
N ASP A 131 -2.88 -14.26 -6.48
CA ASP A 131 -1.99 -13.44 -7.31
C ASP A 131 -2.64 -12.11 -7.74
N LEU A 132 -3.42 -11.50 -6.85
CA LEU A 132 -4.28 -10.37 -7.14
C LEU A 132 -3.80 -9.11 -6.41
N ILE A 133 -3.82 -7.99 -7.11
CA ILE A 133 -3.67 -6.65 -6.53
C ILE A 133 -4.90 -5.81 -6.90
N VAL A 134 -5.51 -5.18 -5.90
CA VAL A 134 -6.64 -4.28 -6.09
C VAL A 134 -6.28 -2.90 -5.57
N VAL A 135 -6.45 -1.89 -6.41
CA VAL A 135 -6.19 -0.48 -6.03
C VAL A 135 -7.52 0.27 -5.99
N PHE A 136 -7.77 0.91 -4.86
CA PHE A 136 -8.86 1.87 -4.70
C PHE A 136 -8.29 3.27 -4.50
N THR A 137 -8.92 4.24 -5.15
CA THR A 137 -8.69 5.66 -4.90
C THR A 137 -10.03 6.35 -4.70
N GLY A 138 -10.07 7.33 -3.82
CA GLY A 138 -11.32 8.05 -3.54
C GLY A 138 -11.08 9.35 -2.78
N GLY A 139 -12.17 10.03 -2.45
CA GLY A 139 -12.20 11.27 -1.68
C GLY A 139 -13.00 11.18 -0.39
N ALA A 140 -13.24 9.98 0.13
CA ALA A 140 -14.02 9.76 1.36
C ALA A 140 -13.14 9.95 2.60
N PHE A 141 -12.78 11.21 2.89
CA PHE A 141 -11.93 11.56 4.02
C PHE A 141 -12.71 11.48 5.34
N ASN A 142 -12.12 10.80 6.34
CA ASN A 142 -12.64 10.68 7.72
C ASN A 142 -14.07 10.11 7.80
N VAL A 143 -14.49 9.32 6.82
CA VAL A 143 -15.78 8.63 6.81
C VAL A 143 -15.57 7.14 6.53
N ASN A 144 -16.54 6.34 6.96
CA ASN A 144 -16.52 4.90 6.66
C ASN A 144 -16.61 4.68 5.15
N SER A 145 -15.70 3.87 4.65
CA SER A 145 -15.63 3.53 3.23
C SER A 145 -16.08 2.09 3.00
N PRO A 146 -16.89 1.82 1.97
CA PRO A 146 -17.37 0.48 1.65
C PRO A 146 -16.30 -0.43 1.03
N VAL A 147 -15.07 0.02 0.81
CA VAL A 147 -14.07 -0.77 0.05
C VAL A 147 -13.73 -2.12 0.70
N ASN A 148 -13.72 -2.20 2.02
CA ASN A 148 -13.53 -3.50 2.69
C ASN A 148 -14.71 -4.43 2.43
N GLN A 149 -15.93 -3.88 2.43
CA GLN A 149 -17.13 -4.64 2.10
C GLN A 149 -17.15 -5.03 0.62
N MET A 150 -16.74 -4.14 -0.28
CA MET A 150 -16.58 -4.45 -1.70
C MET A 150 -15.59 -5.60 -1.93
N MET A 151 -14.46 -5.60 -1.21
CA MET A 151 -13.53 -6.72 -1.26
C MET A 151 -14.20 -8.03 -0.82
N ALA A 152 -14.90 -8.04 0.34
CA ALA A 152 -15.48 -9.24 0.93
C ALA A 152 -16.72 -9.76 0.18
N ASP A 153 -17.57 -8.85 -0.31
CA ASP A 153 -18.91 -9.19 -0.82
C ASP A 153 -18.96 -9.27 -2.36
N VAL A 154 -17.98 -8.69 -3.05
CA VAL A 154 -18.01 -8.59 -4.53
C VAL A 154 -16.75 -9.17 -5.15
N ILE A 155 -15.59 -8.60 -4.86
CA ILE A 155 -14.34 -8.90 -5.60
C ILE A 155 -13.85 -10.32 -5.29
N LEU A 156 -13.65 -10.65 -4.02
CA LEU A 156 -13.16 -11.97 -3.62
C LEU A 156 -14.14 -13.09 -3.99
N PRO A 157 -15.47 -12.96 -3.77
CA PRO A 157 -16.42 -13.96 -4.21
C PRO A 157 -16.39 -14.22 -5.73
N ALA A 158 -16.32 -13.17 -6.55
CA ALA A 158 -16.28 -13.31 -8.00
C ALA A 158 -15.09 -14.11 -8.51
N LEU A 159 -13.96 -14.09 -7.79
CA LEU A 159 -12.73 -14.79 -8.18
C LEU A 159 -12.66 -16.20 -7.59
N LEU A 160 -13.23 -16.44 -6.42
CA LEU A 160 -13.20 -17.76 -5.75
C LEU A 160 -14.27 -18.73 -6.28
N THR A 161 -15.33 -18.24 -6.90
CA THR A 161 -16.38 -19.07 -7.51
C THR A 161 -16.08 -19.49 -8.96
N SER A 162 -14.95 -19.02 -9.52
CA SER A 162 -14.58 -19.28 -10.92
C SER A 162 -13.66 -20.52 -11.10
N HIS A 163 -13.54 -21.34 -10.05
CA HIS A 163 -12.73 -22.58 -10.06
C HIS A 163 -13.53 -23.80 -9.67
#